data_f63215b543207f1494fd9b9a98fd8f6c
#
_entry.id   f63215b543207f1494fd9b9a98fd8f6c
#
_cell.length_a   1.000
_cell.length_b   1.000
_cell.length_c   1.000
_cell.angle_alpha   90.00
_cell.angle_beta   90.00
_cell.angle_gamma   90.00
#
_symmetry.space_group_name_H-M   'P 1'
#
loop_
_entity.id
_entity.type
_entity.pdbx_description
1 polymer ?
#
loop_
_entity_poly.entity_id
_entity_poly.type
_entity_poly.pdbx_seq_one_letter_code
_entity_poly.pdbx_strand_id
1 'polypeptide(L)'
;MGVRFKVRIALLCIAAFNLMACNRYSAEPIEGWVIDADTKKPIGGVIVVANWQLHKSTVGGIIPAAHLNVAETLTDNNGLFYFEEWEPKTAQWGFFIDRDPELLFYKKGYEYRSLKNPLRAEIDTSKVRRSVWNGETIELRIFDGDLRDYASHLSSLQTSIRTIFHGDKCEWKSTPKLVLAVDRQEKVFKENNISSMLASLDDISGYFCGSAEEYLKSTGVLSSAIWDIYN
;
A
#
# COMPACT_ATOMS: atom_id res chain seq x y z
N MET A 1 29.78 37.74 -32.41
CA MET A 1 29.41 37.61 -30.98
C MET A 1 28.17 36.73 -30.72
N GLY A 2 27.32 36.47 -31.71
CA GLY A 2 26.04 35.74 -31.52
C GLY A 2 26.10 34.23 -31.45
N VAL A 3 27.07 33.56 -32.10
CA VAL A 3 27.08 32.06 -32.15
C VAL A 3 27.52 31.42 -30.84
N ARG A 4 28.54 32.00 -30.17
CA ARG A 4 29.01 31.49 -28.88
C ARG A 4 28.00 31.64 -27.75
N PHE A 5 27.13 32.65 -27.82
CA PHE A 5 26.05 32.87 -26.85
C PHE A 5 24.92 31.85 -27.03
N LYS A 6 24.53 31.59 -28.29
CA LYS A 6 23.49 30.58 -28.60
C LYS A 6 23.93 29.17 -28.21
N VAL A 7 25.19 28.80 -28.40
CA VAL A 7 25.73 27.50 -28.01
C VAL A 7 25.76 27.34 -26.48
N ARG A 8 26.08 28.40 -25.72
CA ARG A 8 26.06 28.35 -24.25
C ARG A 8 24.63 28.20 -23.68
N ILE A 9 23.64 28.85 -24.30
CA ILE A 9 22.23 28.72 -23.90
C ILE A 9 21.74 27.29 -24.22
N ALA A 10 22.06 26.74 -25.38
CA ALA A 10 21.70 25.36 -25.74
C ALA A 10 22.32 24.34 -24.79
N LEU A 11 23.59 24.47 -24.41
CA LEU A 11 24.27 23.62 -23.44
C LEU A 11 23.67 23.73 -22.02
N LEU A 12 23.27 24.94 -21.59
CA LEU A 12 22.56 25.14 -20.32
C LEU A 12 21.18 24.51 -20.32
N CYS A 13 20.42 24.58 -21.40
CA CYS A 13 19.13 23.96 -21.55
C CYS A 13 19.23 22.43 -21.54
N ILE A 14 20.25 21.85 -22.20
CA ILE A 14 20.50 20.40 -22.20
C ILE A 14 20.91 19.93 -20.81
N ALA A 15 21.72 20.68 -20.07
CA ALA A 15 22.09 20.37 -18.70
C ALA A 15 20.89 20.45 -17.73
N ALA A 16 20.02 21.46 -17.91
CA ALA A 16 18.79 21.57 -17.10
C ALA A 16 17.78 20.44 -17.37
N PHE A 17 17.71 19.96 -18.61
CA PHE A 17 16.83 18.83 -18.97
C PHE A 17 17.29 17.51 -18.34
N ASN A 18 18.60 17.31 -18.18
CA ASN A 18 19.15 16.12 -17.50
C ASN A 18 18.95 16.15 -15.99
N LEU A 19 18.80 17.33 -15.36
CA LEU A 19 18.53 17.45 -13.93
C LEU A 19 17.08 17.09 -13.57
N MET A 20 16.14 17.19 -14.52
CA MET A 20 14.74 16.76 -14.30
C MET A 20 14.54 15.24 -14.40
N ALA A 21 15.50 14.50 -14.96
CA ALA A 21 15.42 13.04 -15.10
C ALA A 21 15.70 12.26 -13.78
N CYS A 22 16.07 12.96 -12.69
CA CYS A 22 16.66 12.32 -11.52
C CYS A 22 15.69 11.66 -10.54
N ASN A 23 14.37 11.81 -10.66
CA ASN A 23 13.39 11.30 -9.67
C ASN A 23 12.38 10.29 -10.25
N ARG A 24 12.79 9.50 -11.25
CA ARG A 24 11.95 8.43 -11.77
C ARG A 24 12.33 7.11 -11.10
N TYR A 25 11.32 6.39 -10.65
CA TYR A 25 11.44 5.10 -10.01
C TYR A 25 10.56 4.08 -10.73
N SER A 26 11.02 2.84 -10.78
CA SER A 26 10.27 1.64 -11.19
C SER A 26 10.36 0.60 -10.10
N ALA A 27 9.63 -0.49 -10.18
CA ALA A 27 9.80 -1.63 -9.29
C ALA A 27 9.89 -2.93 -10.06
N GLU A 28 10.65 -3.87 -9.52
CA GLU A 28 10.63 -5.27 -9.94
C GLU A 28 9.35 -5.96 -9.45
N PRO A 29 8.94 -7.07 -10.08
CA PRO A 29 7.81 -7.86 -9.62
C PRO A 29 8.08 -8.43 -8.22
N ILE A 30 7.01 -8.67 -7.48
CA ILE A 30 7.07 -9.26 -6.13
C ILE A 30 6.16 -10.46 -6.11
N GLU A 31 6.69 -11.63 -5.73
CA GLU A 31 5.90 -12.82 -5.45
C GLU A 31 6.24 -13.37 -4.07
N GLY A 32 5.37 -14.17 -3.51
CA GLY A 32 5.61 -14.86 -2.24
C GLY A 32 4.40 -15.67 -1.82
N TRP A 33 4.52 -16.33 -0.70
CA TRP A 33 3.49 -17.24 -0.19
C TRP A 33 3.04 -16.83 1.20
N VAL A 34 1.77 -17.05 1.49
CA VAL A 34 1.21 -16.86 2.83
C VAL A 34 0.74 -18.20 3.36
N ILE A 35 1.21 -18.53 4.55
CA ILE A 35 0.84 -19.75 5.26
C ILE A 35 0.35 -19.46 6.68
N ASP A 36 -0.43 -20.36 7.22
CA ASP A 36 -0.84 -20.34 8.61
C ASP A 36 0.35 -20.70 9.51
N ALA A 37 0.59 -19.88 10.53
CA ALA A 37 1.77 -20.02 11.39
C ALA A 37 1.82 -21.33 12.17
N ASP A 38 0.65 -21.89 12.51
CA ASP A 38 0.56 -23.09 13.36
C ASP A 38 0.48 -24.36 12.51
N THR A 39 -0.38 -24.36 11.49
CA THR A 39 -0.62 -25.55 10.67
C THR A 39 0.33 -25.69 9.49
N LYS A 40 1.06 -24.62 9.14
CA LYS A 40 1.94 -24.49 7.96
C LYS A 40 1.22 -24.71 6.63
N LYS A 41 -0.11 -24.64 6.63
CA LYS A 41 -0.92 -24.76 5.41
C LYS A 41 -1.03 -23.42 4.68
N PRO A 42 -1.11 -23.44 3.35
CA PRO A 42 -1.35 -22.22 2.58
C PRO A 42 -2.66 -21.53 2.99
N ILE A 43 -2.66 -20.20 2.96
CA ILE A 43 -3.87 -19.40 3.21
C ILE A 43 -4.27 -18.70 1.92
N GLY A 44 -5.38 -19.13 1.32
CA GLY A 44 -6.01 -18.44 0.20
C GLY A 44 -6.84 -17.23 0.65
N GLY A 45 -7.01 -16.24 -0.23
CA GLY A 45 -7.86 -15.09 0.03
C GLY A 45 -7.31 -14.09 1.05
N VAL A 46 -6.02 -14.10 1.32
CA VAL A 46 -5.36 -13.02 2.06
C VAL A 46 -5.28 -11.79 1.15
N ILE A 47 -5.75 -10.65 1.63
CA ILE A 47 -5.55 -9.37 0.95
C ILE A 47 -4.11 -8.95 1.18
N VAL A 48 -3.35 -8.78 0.10
CA VAL A 48 -1.98 -8.28 0.15
C VAL A 48 -1.95 -6.92 -0.55
N VAL A 49 -1.44 -5.90 0.15
CA VAL A 49 -1.24 -4.56 -0.41
C VAL A 49 0.24 -4.24 -0.44
N ALA A 50 0.72 -3.82 -1.61
CA ALA A 50 2.07 -3.28 -1.77
C ALA A 50 1.99 -1.76 -1.91
N ASN A 51 2.70 -1.05 -1.04
CA ASN A 51 2.69 0.40 -0.97
C ASN A 51 4.11 0.97 -1.10
N TRP A 52 4.38 1.66 -2.20
CA TRP A 52 5.62 2.41 -2.43
C TRP A 52 5.39 3.86 -1.98
N GLN A 53 5.65 4.09 -0.70
CA GLN A 53 5.37 5.36 -0.03
C GLN A 53 6.51 6.34 -0.21
N LEU A 54 6.16 7.59 -0.51
CA LEU A 54 7.07 8.72 -0.55
C LEU A 54 7.08 9.42 0.82
N HIS A 55 8.26 9.84 1.23
CA HIS A 55 8.49 10.54 2.48
C HIS A 55 9.06 11.93 2.24
N LYS A 56 8.87 12.83 3.20
CA LYS A 56 9.51 14.14 3.22
C LYS A 56 10.14 14.40 4.57
N SER A 57 11.26 15.10 4.56
CA SER A 57 11.90 15.60 5.79
C SER A 57 11.18 16.86 6.27
N THR A 58 10.94 16.92 7.57
CA THR A 58 10.39 18.07 8.27
C THR A 58 11.24 18.38 9.50
N VAL A 59 10.99 19.51 10.16
CA VAL A 59 11.64 19.85 11.44
C VAL A 59 11.34 18.79 12.52
N GLY A 60 10.18 18.15 12.46
CA GLY A 60 9.76 17.09 13.37
C GLY A 60 10.21 15.68 12.98
N GLY A 61 10.99 15.52 11.89
CA GLY A 61 11.48 14.24 11.40
C GLY A 61 10.94 13.87 10.02
N ILE A 62 11.12 12.61 9.67
CA ILE A 62 10.66 12.04 8.40
C ILE A 62 9.21 11.62 8.53
N ILE A 63 8.35 12.10 7.64
CA ILE A 63 6.92 11.77 7.63
C ILE A 63 6.48 11.22 6.27
N PRO A 64 5.50 10.31 6.23
CA PRO A 64 4.81 9.93 5.01
C PRO A 64 4.20 11.15 4.34
N ALA A 65 4.28 11.24 3.01
CA ALA A 65 3.84 12.42 2.30
C ALA A 65 2.94 12.13 1.08
N ALA A 66 3.21 11.05 0.36
CA ALA A 66 2.44 10.67 -0.82
C ALA A 66 2.71 9.18 -1.15
N HIS A 67 2.07 8.68 -2.20
CA HIS A 67 2.33 7.35 -2.73
C HIS A 67 2.86 7.45 -4.17
N LEU A 68 3.90 6.69 -4.46
CA LEU A 68 4.40 6.55 -5.81
C LEU A 68 3.57 5.50 -6.57
N ASN A 69 3.27 4.41 -5.88
CA ASN A 69 2.36 3.37 -6.33
C ASN A 69 1.71 2.66 -5.14
N VAL A 70 0.46 2.22 -5.33
CA VAL A 70 -0.25 1.34 -4.41
C VAL A 70 -0.91 0.27 -5.26
N ALA A 71 -0.75 -1.00 -4.90
CA ALA A 71 -1.35 -2.13 -5.58
C ALA A 71 -1.92 -3.14 -4.57
N GLU A 72 -2.97 -3.85 -4.97
CA GLU A 72 -3.63 -4.87 -4.17
C GLU A 72 -3.74 -6.17 -4.96
N THR A 73 -3.50 -7.28 -4.30
CA THR A 73 -3.75 -8.62 -4.83
C THR A 73 -4.35 -9.52 -3.75
N LEU A 74 -4.75 -10.74 -4.13
CA LEU A 74 -5.19 -11.80 -3.23
C LEU A 74 -4.28 -12.98 -3.35
N THR A 75 -4.06 -13.68 -2.24
CA THR A 75 -3.45 -15.01 -2.34
C THR A 75 -4.42 -16.01 -3.00
N ASP A 76 -3.88 -16.86 -3.85
CA ASP A 76 -4.60 -18.00 -4.40
C ASP A 76 -4.77 -19.15 -3.36
N ASN A 77 -5.35 -20.27 -3.76
CA ASN A 77 -5.55 -21.43 -2.88
C ASN A 77 -4.23 -22.10 -2.41
N ASN A 78 -3.11 -21.79 -3.07
CA ASN A 78 -1.78 -22.24 -2.68
C ASN A 78 -1.05 -21.19 -1.82
N GLY A 79 -1.75 -20.10 -1.43
CA GLY A 79 -1.19 -19.01 -0.67
C GLY A 79 -0.31 -18.06 -1.48
N LEU A 80 -0.18 -18.25 -2.79
CA LEU A 80 0.66 -17.43 -3.66
C LEU A 80 0.02 -16.05 -3.88
N PHE A 81 0.81 -15.00 -3.71
CA PHE A 81 0.50 -13.63 -4.16
C PHE A 81 1.52 -13.15 -5.16
N TYR A 82 1.11 -12.25 -6.06
CA TYR A 82 1.97 -11.68 -7.09
C TYR A 82 1.61 -10.22 -7.37
N PHE A 83 2.64 -9.38 -7.50
CA PHE A 83 2.56 -8.02 -8.02
C PHE A 83 3.45 -7.89 -9.24
N GLU A 84 2.90 -7.33 -10.30
CA GLU A 84 3.65 -7.04 -11.51
C GLU A 84 4.66 -5.91 -11.29
N GLU A 85 5.69 -5.90 -12.12
CA GLU A 85 6.57 -4.74 -12.25
C GLU A 85 5.77 -3.51 -12.70
N TRP A 86 6.27 -2.35 -12.41
CA TRP A 86 5.66 -1.12 -12.92
C TRP A 86 6.67 -0.16 -13.53
N GLU A 87 6.22 0.52 -14.60
CA GLU A 87 6.99 1.45 -15.40
C GLU A 87 7.42 2.68 -14.59
N PRO A 88 8.53 3.36 -15.00
CA PRO A 88 9.07 4.46 -14.24
C PRO A 88 8.09 5.59 -13.99
N LYS A 89 7.78 5.86 -12.73
CA LYS A 89 6.96 6.97 -12.23
C LYS A 89 7.83 8.06 -11.64
N THR A 90 7.43 9.32 -11.84
CA THR A 90 8.16 10.47 -11.32
C THR A 90 7.71 10.81 -9.91
N ALA A 91 8.64 10.82 -8.95
CA ALA A 91 8.40 11.37 -7.63
C ALA A 91 8.45 12.91 -7.68
N GLN A 92 7.60 13.56 -6.87
CA GLN A 92 7.63 15.01 -6.72
C GLN A 92 8.96 15.44 -6.09
N TRP A 93 9.46 16.62 -6.50
CA TRP A 93 10.68 17.17 -5.93
C TRP A 93 10.57 17.37 -4.40
N GLY A 94 11.64 17.04 -3.68
CA GLY A 94 11.66 17.09 -2.22
C GLY A 94 11.09 15.85 -1.51
N PHE A 95 10.54 14.88 -2.26
CA PHE A 95 10.13 13.59 -1.74
C PHE A 95 11.19 12.52 -2.04
N PHE A 96 11.30 11.57 -1.15
CA PHE A 96 12.23 10.45 -1.27
C PHE A 96 11.55 9.15 -0.85
N ILE A 97 12.13 8.05 -1.28
CA ILE A 97 11.75 6.70 -0.93
C ILE A 97 12.61 6.23 0.26
N ASP A 98 12.00 5.56 1.22
CA ASP A 98 12.69 4.99 2.38
C ASP A 98 12.67 3.45 2.29
N ARG A 99 11.87 2.79 3.10
CA ARG A 99 11.82 1.31 3.25
C ARG A 99 10.73 0.63 2.42
N ASP A 100 10.41 1.19 1.29
CA ASP A 100 9.40 0.69 0.37
C ASP A 100 9.88 -0.54 -0.45
N PRO A 101 8.96 -1.38 -0.92
CA PRO A 101 7.54 -1.33 -0.57
C PRO A 101 7.27 -1.77 0.86
N GLU A 102 6.23 -1.23 1.45
CA GLU A 102 5.56 -1.85 2.59
C GLU A 102 4.57 -2.88 2.05
N LEU A 103 4.67 -4.12 2.51
CA LEU A 103 3.70 -5.18 2.24
C LEU A 103 2.79 -5.35 3.45
N LEU A 104 1.50 -5.17 3.25
CA LEU A 104 0.48 -5.37 4.27
C LEU A 104 -0.34 -6.61 3.93
N PHE A 105 -0.53 -7.47 4.91
CA PHE A 105 -1.28 -8.72 4.80
C PHE A 105 -2.48 -8.66 5.76
N TYR A 106 -3.69 -8.79 5.21
CA TYR A 106 -4.92 -8.78 5.99
C TYR A 106 -5.83 -9.95 5.60
N LYS A 107 -6.29 -10.67 6.60
CA LYS A 107 -7.38 -11.64 6.51
C LYS A 107 -8.17 -11.62 7.80
N LYS A 108 -9.51 -11.59 7.70
CA LYS A 108 -10.41 -11.64 8.87
C LYS A 108 -10.08 -12.85 9.75
N GLY A 109 -10.00 -12.63 11.06
CA GLY A 109 -9.68 -13.65 12.04
C GLY A 109 -8.19 -13.96 12.18
N TYR A 110 -7.32 -13.32 11.43
CA TYR A 110 -5.87 -13.41 11.57
C TYR A 110 -5.28 -12.11 12.12
N GLU A 111 -4.11 -12.23 12.74
CA GLU A 111 -3.28 -11.06 13.01
C GLU A 111 -2.82 -10.47 11.67
N TYR A 112 -3.10 -9.18 11.44
CA TYR A 112 -2.54 -8.53 10.26
C TYR A 112 -1.03 -8.36 10.39
N ARG A 113 -0.32 -8.32 9.29
CA ARG A 113 1.12 -8.04 9.26
C ARG A 113 1.44 -6.90 8.30
N SER A 114 2.36 -6.05 8.73
CA SER A 114 2.97 -5.02 7.89
C SER A 114 4.49 -5.25 7.87
N LEU A 115 5.05 -5.42 6.69
CA LEU A 115 6.45 -5.74 6.46
C LEU A 115 7.08 -4.67 5.57
N LYS A 116 8.12 -4.01 6.08
CA LYS A 116 8.92 -3.02 5.35
C LYS A 116 10.31 -3.57 5.09
N ASN A 117 10.96 -3.08 4.05
CA ASN A 117 12.38 -3.33 3.90
C ASN A 117 13.14 -2.82 5.13
N PRO A 118 14.24 -3.46 5.55
CA PRO A 118 15.05 -2.99 6.66
C PRO A 118 15.64 -1.61 6.36
N LEU A 119 15.88 -0.83 7.41
CA LEU A 119 16.68 0.39 7.29
C LEU A 119 18.09 0.00 6.79
N ARG A 120 18.52 0.63 5.72
CA ARG A 120 19.90 0.52 5.25
C ARG A 120 20.74 1.60 5.93
N ALA A 121 22.00 1.27 6.24
CA ALA A 121 22.95 2.24 6.80
C ALA A 121 23.27 3.38 5.79
N GLU A 122 23.12 3.10 4.51
CA GLU A 122 23.28 4.06 3.42
C GLU A 122 21.94 4.36 2.75
N ILE A 123 21.76 5.60 2.29
CA ILE A 123 20.58 6.00 1.54
C ILE A 123 20.53 5.18 0.25
N ASP A 124 19.44 4.43 0.08
CA ASP A 124 19.21 3.68 -1.14
C ASP A 124 18.90 4.64 -2.31
N THR A 125 19.90 4.87 -3.15
CA THR A 125 19.78 5.70 -4.36
C THR A 125 19.27 4.92 -5.58
N SER A 126 18.99 3.62 -5.44
CA SER A 126 18.45 2.81 -6.53
C SER A 126 17.15 3.38 -7.06
N LYS A 127 17.05 3.47 -8.37
CA LYS A 127 15.82 3.87 -9.06
C LYS A 127 14.88 2.70 -9.34
N VAL A 128 15.37 1.47 -9.23
CA VAL A 128 14.60 0.25 -9.33
C VAL A 128 14.33 -0.27 -7.91
N ARG A 129 13.07 -0.28 -7.51
CA ARG A 129 12.66 -0.69 -6.15
C ARG A 129 12.50 -2.20 -6.09
N ARG A 130 12.99 -2.78 -5.00
CA ARG A 130 12.97 -4.21 -4.74
C ARG A 130 12.47 -4.48 -3.33
N SER A 131 11.64 -5.50 -3.19
CA SER A 131 11.25 -6.01 -1.90
C SER A 131 12.26 -7.07 -1.43
N VAL A 132 12.73 -6.98 -0.20
CA VAL A 132 13.50 -8.08 0.42
C VAL A 132 12.62 -9.29 0.73
N TRP A 133 11.30 -9.12 0.66
CA TRP A 133 10.29 -10.16 0.88
C TRP A 133 9.90 -10.89 -0.41
N ASN A 134 10.55 -10.57 -1.54
CA ASN A 134 10.33 -11.28 -2.80
C ASN A 134 10.87 -12.72 -2.69
N GLY A 135 10.04 -13.70 -3.04
CA GLY A 135 10.35 -15.12 -2.91
C GLY A 135 10.16 -15.70 -1.50
N GLU A 136 9.71 -14.89 -0.53
CA GLU A 136 9.60 -15.30 0.86
C GLU A 136 8.23 -15.90 1.21
N THR A 137 8.22 -16.73 2.25
CA THR A 137 6.99 -17.27 2.85
C THR A 137 6.64 -16.47 4.10
N ILE A 138 5.44 -15.90 4.10
CA ILE A 138 4.93 -15.06 5.18
C ILE A 138 3.96 -15.88 6.03
N GLU A 139 4.25 -15.98 7.31
CA GLU A 139 3.38 -16.65 8.28
C GLU A 139 2.36 -15.69 8.86
N LEU A 140 1.08 -16.02 8.80
CA LEU A 140 0.02 -15.35 9.55
C LEU A 140 -0.48 -16.25 10.67
N ARG A 141 -0.71 -15.66 11.84
CA ARG A 141 -1.27 -16.35 12.99
C ARG A 141 -2.76 -16.04 13.10
N ILE A 142 -3.56 -17.05 13.45
CA ILE A 142 -4.95 -16.82 13.84
C ILE A 142 -4.95 -15.91 15.06
N PHE A 143 -5.82 -14.89 15.04
CA PHE A 143 -5.94 -13.97 16.17
C PHE A 143 -6.55 -14.73 17.37
N ASP A 144 -5.83 -14.72 18.49
CA ASP A 144 -6.26 -15.33 19.76
C ASP A 144 -6.69 -14.20 20.72
N GLY A 145 -7.99 -14.00 20.83
CA GLY A 145 -8.60 -12.98 21.68
C GLY A 145 -10.08 -12.79 21.39
N ASP A 146 -10.74 -12.01 22.22
CA ASP A 146 -12.14 -11.68 22.00
C ASP A 146 -12.31 -10.59 20.92
N LEU A 147 -13.56 -10.24 20.61
CA LEU A 147 -13.86 -9.25 19.55
C LEU A 147 -13.38 -7.83 19.93
N ARG A 148 -13.25 -7.49 21.22
CA ARG A 148 -12.72 -6.19 21.68
C ARG A 148 -11.20 -6.16 21.53
N ASP A 149 -10.55 -7.26 21.86
CA ASP A 149 -9.12 -7.41 21.66
C ASP A 149 -8.77 -7.31 20.18
N TYR A 150 -9.61 -7.92 19.32
CA TYR A 150 -9.47 -7.81 17.87
C TYR A 150 -9.65 -6.38 17.36
N ALA A 151 -10.62 -5.63 17.85
CA ALA A 151 -10.79 -4.22 17.51
C ALA A 151 -9.56 -3.38 17.93
N SER A 152 -9.02 -3.65 19.10
CA SER A 152 -7.79 -3.00 19.58
C SER A 152 -6.59 -3.34 18.70
N HIS A 153 -6.42 -4.62 18.33
CA HIS A 153 -5.37 -5.07 17.43
C HIS A 153 -5.47 -4.37 16.06
N LEU A 154 -6.65 -4.28 15.46
CA LEU A 154 -6.87 -3.64 14.17
C LEU A 154 -6.74 -2.10 14.19
N SER A 155 -6.67 -1.46 15.34
CA SER A 155 -6.38 -0.02 15.43
C SER A 155 -5.01 0.33 14.83
N SER A 156 -4.05 -0.58 14.94
CA SER A 156 -2.72 -0.44 14.32
C SER A 156 -2.77 -0.63 12.80
N LEU A 157 -3.65 -1.51 12.29
CA LEU A 157 -3.94 -1.63 10.85
C LEU A 157 -4.43 -0.28 10.30
N GLN A 158 -5.40 0.36 10.96
CA GLN A 158 -5.91 1.67 10.54
C GLN A 158 -4.80 2.71 10.44
N THR A 159 -3.84 2.69 11.36
CA THR A 159 -2.68 3.59 11.31
C THR A 159 -1.83 3.34 10.05
N SER A 160 -1.61 2.08 9.68
CA SER A 160 -0.82 1.70 8.50
C SER A 160 -1.50 2.08 7.19
N ILE A 161 -2.84 1.95 7.10
CA ILE A 161 -3.60 2.22 5.87
C ILE A 161 -4.11 3.66 5.76
N ARG A 162 -3.97 4.46 6.81
CA ARG A 162 -4.53 5.83 6.87
C ARG A 162 -4.12 6.70 5.69
N THR A 163 -2.86 6.65 5.29
CA THR A 163 -2.36 7.46 4.16
C THR A 163 -2.91 6.99 2.82
N ILE A 164 -3.24 5.70 2.68
CA ILE A 164 -3.90 5.15 1.49
C ILE A 164 -5.35 5.58 1.46
N PHE A 165 -6.07 5.48 2.59
CA PHE A 165 -7.51 5.76 2.67
C PHE A 165 -7.84 7.25 2.57
N HIS A 166 -6.95 8.13 3.04
CA HIS A 166 -7.14 9.58 3.05
C HIS A 166 -6.10 10.31 2.19
N GLY A 167 -5.50 9.62 1.22
CA GLY A 167 -4.54 10.22 0.29
C GLY A 167 -5.22 11.15 -0.73
N ASP A 168 -4.52 12.20 -1.13
CA ASP A 168 -5.05 13.25 -2.02
C ASP A 168 -5.32 12.76 -3.45
N LYS A 169 -4.74 11.62 -3.85
CA LYS A 169 -4.88 11.04 -5.20
C LYS A 169 -5.85 9.88 -5.25
N CYS A 170 -6.67 9.71 -4.20
CA CYS A 170 -7.67 8.64 -4.11
C CYS A 170 -7.03 7.24 -4.17
N GLU A 171 -5.91 7.06 -3.51
CA GLU A 171 -5.13 5.82 -3.50
C GLU A 171 -5.95 4.61 -3.04
N TRP A 172 -6.97 4.83 -2.21
CA TRP A 172 -7.90 3.79 -1.79
C TRP A 172 -8.60 3.07 -2.96
N LYS A 173 -8.72 3.72 -4.13
CA LYS A 173 -9.26 3.09 -5.35
C LYS A 173 -8.37 1.95 -5.87
N SER A 174 -7.11 1.95 -5.49
CA SER A 174 -6.17 0.85 -5.81
C SER A 174 -6.26 -0.31 -4.81
N THR A 175 -7.05 -0.18 -3.74
CA THR A 175 -7.20 -1.21 -2.69
C THR A 175 -8.68 -1.50 -2.37
N PRO A 176 -9.53 -1.78 -3.39
CA PRO A 176 -10.98 -1.89 -3.21
C PRO A 176 -11.39 -3.05 -2.29
N LYS A 177 -10.63 -4.15 -2.28
CA LYS A 177 -10.94 -5.30 -1.42
C LYS A 177 -10.60 -5.00 0.04
N LEU A 178 -9.46 -4.36 0.29
CA LEU A 178 -9.09 -3.93 1.65
C LEU A 178 -10.10 -2.92 2.20
N VAL A 179 -10.48 -1.90 1.40
CA VAL A 179 -11.51 -0.91 1.77
C VAL A 179 -12.79 -1.61 2.23
N LEU A 180 -13.28 -2.54 1.45
CA LEU A 180 -14.51 -3.24 1.78
C LEU A 180 -14.37 -4.19 2.96
N ALA A 181 -13.23 -4.88 3.09
CA ALA A 181 -12.97 -5.78 4.22
C ALA A 181 -12.90 -5.01 5.55
N VAL A 182 -12.27 -3.83 5.55
CA VAL A 182 -12.20 -2.94 6.71
C VAL A 182 -13.58 -2.41 7.10
N ASP A 183 -14.37 -1.91 6.14
CA ASP A 183 -15.74 -1.45 6.38
C ASP A 183 -16.64 -2.54 6.98
N ARG A 184 -16.55 -3.76 6.45
CA ARG A 184 -17.32 -4.90 6.99
C ARG A 184 -16.91 -5.26 8.42
N GLN A 185 -15.61 -5.24 8.69
CA GLN A 185 -15.13 -5.51 10.05
C GLN A 185 -15.58 -4.42 11.01
N GLU A 186 -15.58 -3.17 10.58
CA GLU A 186 -16.12 -2.04 11.36
C GLU A 186 -17.61 -2.21 11.65
N LYS A 187 -18.41 -2.66 10.68
CA LYS A 187 -19.85 -2.97 10.88
C LYS A 187 -20.04 -4.06 11.94
N VAL A 188 -19.24 -5.12 11.89
CA VAL A 188 -19.28 -6.18 12.92
C VAL A 188 -19.00 -5.60 14.32
N PHE A 189 -18.04 -4.70 14.46
CA PHE A 189 -17.76 -4.06 15.74
C PHE A 189 -18.95 -3.18 16.20
N LYS A 190 -19.50 -2.36 15.31
CA LYS A 190 -20.68 -1.53 15.61
C LYS A 190 -21.91 -2.35 16.04
N GLU A 191 -22.21 -3.42 15.36
CA GLU A 191 -23.31 -4.34 15.68
C GLU A 191 -23.14 -4.99 17.07
N ASN A 192 -21.91 -5.15 17.53
CA ASN A 192 -21.58 -5.68 18.85
C ASN A 192 -21.32 -4.57 19.90
N ASN A 193 -21.62 -3.32 19.61
CA ASN A 193 -21.38 -2.16 20.48
C ASN A 193 -19.91 -2.02 20.90
N ILE A 194 -18.98 -2.33 20.00
CA ILE A 194 -17.53 -2.19 20.21
C ILE A 194 -17.07 -0.96 19.44
N SER A 195 -16.42 -0.04 20.16
CA SER A 195 -15.74 1.10 19.53
C SER A 195 -14.46 0.64 18.85
N SER A 196 -14.26 1.02 17.60
CA SER A 196 -13.04 0.77 16.85
C SER A 196 -12.52 2.03 16.17
N MET A 197 -11.31 1.99 15.66
CA MET A 197 -10.70 3.06 14.88
C MET A 197 -10.78 2.80 13.37
N LEU A 198 -11.38 1.69 12.94
CA LEU A 198 -11.47 1.34 11.52
C LEU A 198 -12.35 2.35 10.78
N ALA A 199 -11.94 2.71 9.58
CA ALA A 199 -12.71 3.59 8.71
C ALA A 199 -13.89 2.84 8.08
N SER A 200 -15.05 3.48 8.06
CA SER A 200 -16.20 3.05 7.24
C SER A 200 -16.07 3.59 5.82
N LEU A 201 -16.92 3.13 4.91
CA LEU A 201 -16.95 3.67 3.52
C LEU A 201 -17.23 5.19 3.49
N ASP A 202 -18.04 5.69 4.44
CA ASP A 202 -18.34 7.11 4.53
C ASP A 202 -17.11 7.93 4.96
N ASP A 203 -16.27 7.37 5.83
CA ASP A 203 -15.03 8.03 6.28
C ASP A 203 -13.97 8.10 5.16
N ILE A 204 -13.99 7.14 4.23
CA ILE A 204 -13.04 7.05 3.12
C ILE A 204 -13.44 7.98 1.98
N SER A 205 -14.73 8.24 1.81
CA SER A 205 -15.27 9.10 0.76
C SER A 205 -14.76 10.53 0.91
N GLY A 206 -13.93 10.97 -0.02
CA GLY A 206 -13.33 12.31 -0.02
C GLY A 206 -14.00 13.25 -1.02
N TYR A 207 -13.97 14.56 -0.74
CA TYR A 207 -14.58 15.61 -1.57
C TYR A 207 -14.17 15.51 -3.05
N PHE A 208 -12.90 15.17 -3.32
CA PHE A 208 -12.37 15.05 -4.69
C PHE A 208 -12.42 13.62 -5.25
N CYS A 209 -12.60 12.61 -4.40
CA CYS A 209 -12.49 11.21 -4.78
C CYS A 209 -13.85 10.57 -5.09
N GLY A 210 -14.93 11.21 -4.71
CA GLY A 210 -16.27 10.67 -4.81
C GLY A 210 -16.57 9.65 -3.72
N SER A 211 -17.73 8.99 -3.84
CA SER A 211 -18.20 7.98 -2.90
C SER A 211 -17.43 6.67 -3.06
N ALA A 212 -16.92 6.13 -1.97
CA ALA A 212 -16.29 4.82 -1.96
C ALA A 212 -17.30 3.72 -2.27
N GLU A 213 -18.53 3.84 -1.79
CA GLU A 213 -19.61 2.89 -2.05
C GLU A 213 -19.96 2.82 -3.55
N GLU A 214 -20.12 3.98 -4.21
CA GLU A 214 -20.40 4.05 -5.66
C GLU A 214 -19.25 3.45 -6.48
N TYR A 215 -18.02 3.75 -6.11
CA TYR A 215 -16.85 3.18 -6.76
C TYR A 215 -16.82 1.65 -6.65
N LEU A 216 -17.03 1.11 -5.44
CA LEU A 216 -17.04 -0.34 -5.22
C LEU A 216 -18.20 -1.04 -5.96
N LYS A 217 -19.36 -0.39 -6.09
CA LYS A 217 -20.46 -0.86 -6.94
C LYS A 217 -20.02 -0.92 -8.41
N SER A 218 -19.38 0.12 -8.90
CA SER A 218 -18.95 0.22 -10.32
C SER A 218 -17.89 -0.79 -10.70
N THR A 219 -17.02 -1.18 -9.77
CA THR A 219 -15.97 -2.19 -9.99
C THR A 219 -16.46 -3.63 -9.88
N GLY A 220 -17.71 -3.84 -9.50
CA GLY A 220 -18.28 -5.17 -9.26
C GLY A 220 -17.76 -5.86 -8.00
N VAL A 221 -16.90 -5.21 -7.23
CA VAL A 221 -16.34 -5.77 -6.00
C VAL A 221 -17.44 -6.07 -4.97
N LEU A 222 -18.55 -5.31 -4.97
CA LEU A 222 -19.71 -5.57 -4.09
C LEU A 222 -20.57 -6.74 -4.54
N SER A 223 -20.55 -7.11 -5.82
CA SER A 223 -21.49 -8.09 -6.42
C SER A 223 -20.89 -9.48 -6.59
N SER A 224 -19.61 -9.64 -6.36
CA SER A 224 -18.90 -10.87 -6.71
C SER A 224 -19.01 -11.92 -5.61
N ALA A 225 -19.22 -13.20 -6.03
CA ALA A 225 -19.04 -14.40 -5.21
C ALA A 225 -17.64 -14.54 -4.57
N ILE A 226 -16.74 -13.59 -4.84
CA ILE A 226 -15.45 -13.40 -4.15
C ILE A 226 -15.64 -13.30 -2.63
N TRP A 227 -16.85 -12.94 -2.18
CA TRP A 227 -17.17 -12.76 -0.75
C TRP A 227 -17.34 -14.04 0.05
N ASP A 228 -17.69 -15.15 -0.59
CA ASP A 228 -17.77 -16.44 0.07
C ASP A 228 -16.37 -16.97 0.45
N ILE A 229 -15.33 -16.38 -0.12
CA ILE A 229 -13.93 -16.69 0.21
C ILE A 229 -13.48 -15.93 1.50
N TYR A 230 -14.23 -14.90 1.93
CA TYR A 230 -13.89 -14.04 3.07
C TYR A 230 -14.72 -14.29 4.33
N ASN A 231 -15.73 -15.13 4.27
CA ASN A 231 -16.50 -15.60 5.41
C ASN A 231 -15.94 -16.90 5.94
#